data_db4c52fbb1a0783c03926ec2889d321d
#
_entry.id   db4c52fbb1a0783c03926ec2889d321d
#
_cell.length_a   1.000
_cell.length_b   1.000
_cell.length_c   1.000
_cell.angle_alpha   90.00
_cell.angle_beta   90.00
_cell.angle_gamma   90.00
#
_symmetry.space_group_name_H-M   'P 1'
#
loop_
_entity.id
_entity.type
_entity.pdbx_description
1 polymer ?
#
loop_
_entity_poly.entity_id
_entity_poly.type
_entity_poly.pdbx_seq_one_letter_code
_entity_poly.pdbx_strand_id
1 'polypeptide(L)' 'MTDTRQNKENVKMHLKDLRQNLKKMHLEVTEELILPKPVEVKDLMNKMDKLLKLIESK' A
#
# COMPACT_ATOMS: atom_id res chain seq x y z
N MET A 1 -24.29 -10.44 -6.03
CA MET A 1 -23.85 -9.22 -6.73
C MET A 1 -22.73 -8.55 -5.98
N THR A 2 -21.63 -8.28 -6.64
CA THR A 2 -20.50 -7.62 -6.00
C THR A 2 -20.83 -6.18 -5.70
N ASP A 3 -20.62 -5.79 -4.47
CA ASP A 3 -20.85 -4.42 -4.08
C ASP A 3 -19.67 -3.56 -4.50
N THR A 4 -19.85 -2.84 -5.60
CA THR A 4 -18.83 -1.94 -6.14
C THR A 4 -18.42 -0.86 -5.12
N ARG A 5 -19.40 -0.43 -4.32
CA ARG A 5 -19.16 0.57 -3.28
C ARG A 5 -18.20 0.02 -2.22
N GLN A 6 -18.44 -1.21 -1.80
CA GLN A 6 -17.58 -1.86 -0.80
C GLN A 6 -16.16 -2.07 -1.34
N ASN A 7 -16.04 -2.45 -2.61
CA ASN A 7 -14.73 -2.59 -3.24
C ASN A 7 -13.99 -1.24 -3.29
N LYS A 8 -14.70 -0.17 -3.61
CA LYS A 8 -14.10 1.16 -3.62
C LYS A 8 -13.59 1.56 -2.24
N GLU A 9 -14.35 1.24 -1.21
CA GLU A 9 -13.92 1.53 0.16
C GLU A 9 -12.70 0.73 0.53
N ASN A 10 -12.64 -0.54 0.17
CA ASN A 10 -11.49 -1.38 0.42
C ASN A 10 -10.25 -0.87 -0.30
N VAL A 11 -10.39 -0.52 -1.57
CA VAL A 11 -9.29 0.04 -2.35
C VAL A 11 -8.81 1.35 -1.73
N LYS A 12 -9.72 2.18 -1.30
CA LYS A 12 -9.40 3.46 -0.68
C LYS A 12 -8.58 3.26 0.60
N MET A 13 -8.97 2.30 1.42
CA MET A 13 -8.25 1.99 2.64
C MET A 13 -6.85 1.45 2.36
N HIS A 14 -6.72 0.58 1.37
CA HIS A 14 -5.42 0.05 0.97
C HIS A 14 -4.50 1.15 0.44
N LEU A 15 -5.05 2.06 -0.37
CA LEU A 15 -4.28 3.19 -0.88
C LEU A 15 -3.79 4.09 0.25
N LYS A 16 -4.63 4.31 1.22
CA LYS A 16 -4.28 5.13 2.38
C LYS A 16 -3.14 4.49 3.17
N ASP A 17 -3.22 3.20 3.38
CA ASP A 17 -2.19 2.45 4.09
C ASP A 17 -0.86 2.47 3.32
N LEU A 18 -0.91 2.25 2.01
CA LEU A 18 0.27 2.32 1.15
C LEU A 18 0.92 3.70 1.21
N ARG A 19 0.09 4.73 1.19
CA ARG A 19 0.58 6.11 1.24
C ARG A 19 1.34 6.36 2.55
N GLN A 20 0.83 5.86 3.65
CA GLN A 20 1.49 6.01 4.95
C GLN A 20 2.82 5.28 4.99
N ASN A 21 2.86 4.06 4.44
CA ASN A 21 4.10 3.29 4.37
C ASN A 21 5.15 4.00 3.52
N LEU A 22 4.73 4.51 2.36
CA LEU A 22 5.64 5.23 1.48
C LEU A 22 6.15 6.51 2.13
N LYS A 23 5.28 7.22 2.81
CA LYS A 23 5.66 8.44 3.51
C LYS A 23 6.70 8.15 4.59
N LYS A 24 6.49 7.09 5.35
CA LYS A 24 7.44 6.68 6.37
C LYS A 24 8.80 6.35 5.78
N MET A 25 8.82 5.58 4.70
CA MET A 25 10.08 5.24 4.02
C MET A 25 10.77 6.48 3.48
N HIS A 26 9.99 7.39 2.93
CA HIS A 26 10.53 8.63 2.39
C HIS A 26 11.23 9.45 3.49
N LEU A 27 10.60 9.58 4.65
CA LEU A 27 11.18 10.30 5.78
C LEU A 27 12.44 9.64 6.28
N GLU A 28 12.46 8.32 6.34
CA GLU A 28 13.65 7.59 6.77
C GLU A 28 14.83 7.85 5.85
N VAL A 29 14.59 7.85 4.56
CA VAL A 29 15.66 8.06 3.57
C VAL A 29 16.12 9.52 3.53
N THR A 30 15.18 10.46 3.60
CA THR A 30 15.50 11.88 3.41
C THR A 30 15.93 12.58 4.69
N GLU A 31 15.34 12.25 5.83
CA GLU A 31 15.62 12.94 7.09
C GLU A 31 16.54 12.14 8.00
N GLU A 32 16.30 10.86 8.14
CA GLU A 32 17.10 10.02 9.01
C GLU A 32 18.27 9.39 8.29
N LEU A 33 18.29 9.45 6.97
CA LEU A 33 19.34 8.88 6.12
C LEU A 33 19.48 7.38 6.32
N ILE A 34 18.36 6.71 6.55
CA ILE A 34 18.31 5.28 6.74
C ILE A 34 17.63 4.64 5.55
N LEU A 35 18.22 3.57 5.02
CA LEU A 35 17.59 2.83 3.94
C LEU A 35 16.50 1.90 4.51
N PRO A 36 15.36 1.77 3.82
CA PRO A 36 14.34 0.85 4.28
C PRO A 36 14.84 -0.59 4.21
N LYS A 37 14.36 -1.39 5.16
CA LYS A 37 14.75 -2.80 5.18
C LYS A 37 14.08 -3.54 4.02
N PRO A 38 14.76 -4.57 3.48
CA PRO A 38 14.14 -5.36 2.40
C PRO A 38 12.79 -5.94 2.77
N VAL A 39 12.60 -6.28 4.05
CA VAL A 39 11.32 -6.80 4.55
C VAL A 39 10.22 -5.77 4.39
N GLU A 40 10.51 -4.51 4.67
CA GLU A 40 9.53 -3.44 4.55
C GLU A 40 9.11 -3.23 3.08
N VAL A 41 10.10 -3.28 2.19
CA VAL A 41 9.83 -3.14 0.76
C VAL A 41 8.98 -4.32 0.25
N LYS A 42 9.31 -5.54 0.68
CA LYS A 42 8.53 -6.72 0.32
C LYS A 42 7.10 -6.63 0.83
N ASP A 43 6.93 -6.15 2.05
CA ASP A 43 5.62 -5.97 2.63
C ASP A 43 4.78 -4.98 1.82
N LEU A 44 5.41 -3.88 1.41
CA LEU A 44 4.76 -2.89 0.57
C LEU A 44 4.34 -3.50 -0.77
N MET A 45 5.21 -4.29 -1.37
CA MET A 45 4.91 -4.96 -2.64
C MET A 45 3.74 -5.93 -2.48
N ASN A 46 3.69 -6.65 -1.37
CA ASN A 46 2.58 -7.56 -1.09
C ASN A 46 1.26 -6.80 -0.95
N LYS A 47 1.30 -5.65 -0.31
CA LYS A 47 0.12 -4.80 -0.18
C LYS A 47 -0.34 -4.28 -1.53
N MET A 48 0.60 -3.90 -2.37
CA MET A 48 0.29 -3.45 -3.73
C MET A 48 -0.31 -4.58 -4.56
N ASP A 49 0.19 -5.79 -4.41
CA ASP A 49 -0.34 -6.95 -5.11
C ASP A 49 -1.78 -7.23 -4.69
N LYS A 50 -2.07 -7.13 -3.41
CA LYS A 50 -3.44 -7.29 -2.91
C LYS A 50 -4.35 -6.21 -3.47
N LEU A 51 -3.86 -4.99 -3.53
CA LEU A 51 -4.62 -3.90 -4.10
C LEU A 51 -4.92 -4.15 -5.57
N LEU A 52 -3.93 -4.62 -6.30
CA LEU A 52 -4.10 -4.93 -7.72
C LEU A 52 -5.18 -5.99 -7.91
N LYS A 53 -5.18 -7.02 -7.07
CA LYS A 53 -6.20 -8.07 -7.15
C LYS A 53 -7.59 -7.54 -6.87
N LEU A 54 -7.71 -6.61 -5.94
CA LEU A 54 -8.99 -5.97 -5.65
C LEU A 54 -9.51 -5.17 -6.85
N ILE A 55 -8.61 -4.47 -7.52
CA ILE A 55 -8.97 -3.68 -8.70
C ILE A 55 -9.35 -4.57 -9.87
N GLU A 56 -8.64 -5.66 -10.07
CA GLU A 56 -8.91 -6.59 -11.15
C GLU A 56 -10.14 -7.45 -10.89
N SER A 57 -10.48 -7.63 -9.63
CA SER A 57 -11.67 -8.40 -9.25
C SER A 57 -12.92 -7.58 -9.51
N LYS A 58 -13.81 -8.13 -10.28
CA LYS A 58 -15.07 -7.46 -10.60
C LYS A 58 -16.24 -8.10 -9.91
#